data_0eca8a4d1b9cf4d6d2b6f1aba56c305e
#
_entry.id   0eca8a4d1b9cf4d6d2b6f1aba56c305e
#
_cell.length_a   1.000
_cell.length_b   1.000
_cell.length_c   1.000
_cell.angle_alpha   90.00
_cell.angle_beta   90.00
_cell.angle_gamma   90.00
#
_symmetry.space_group_name_H-M   'P 1'
#
loop_
_entity.id
_entity.type
_entity.pdbx_description
1 polymer ?
#
loop_
_entity_poly.entity_id
_entity_poly.type
_entity_poly.pdbx_seq_one_letter_code
_entity_poly.pdbx_strand_id
1 'polypeptide(L)'
;MGEQPGDQEDRAGTPFVGPAGRVLEEALAAAGVERAHVYLTNAVKHFKWEPRGKRRLHAKPRLSEIQACEPWLELELSRLRPRVVVCLGATAARAVLGRPVTVAGHRGRVLSTNLVPAVFVTAHPSAILRASDAASRARGRAQLVADLRQAAARAL
;
A
#
# COMPACT_ATOMS: atom_id res chain seq x y z
N MET A 1 -1.95 3.28 -0.41
CA MET A 1 -1.00 3.45 0.71
C MET A 1 -0.26 2.14 0.93
N GLY A 2 1.08 2.17 1.00
CA GLY A 2 1.94 1.01 1.26
C GLY A 2 2.38 0.89 2.72
N GLU A 3 3.32 -0.04 2.98
CA GLU A 3 3.88 -0.31 4.31
C GLU A 3 4.94 0.72 4.70
N GLN A 4 6.04 0.76 3.97
CA GLN A 4 7.19 1.65 4.17
C GLN A 4 7.92 1.89 2.85
N PRO A 5 8.77 2.93 2.76
CA PRO A 5 9.66 3.10 1.60
C PRO A 5 10.57 1.88 1.42
N GLY A 6 10.91 1.55 0.18
CA GLY A 6 11.99 0.64 -0.16
C GLY A 6 13.33 1.40 -0.31
N ASP A 7 14.39 0.70 -0.72
CA ASP A 7 15.72 1.32 -0.88
C ASP A 7 15.73 2.44 -1.93
N GLN A 8 15.04 2.25 -3.05
CA GLN A 8 14.98 3.28 -4.10
C GLN A 8 14.13 4.46 -3.66
N GLU A 9 13.03 4.24 -2.97
CA GLU A 9 12.15 5.28 -2.44
C GLU A 9 12.84 6.10 -1.36
N ASP A 10 13.60 5.45 -0.48
CA ASP A 10 14.39 6.13 0.57
C ASP A 10 15.45 7.06 -0.03
N ARG A 11 16.12 6.62 -1.11
CA ARG A 11 17.09 7.43 -1.83
C ARG A 11 16.47 8.58 -2.63
N ALA A 12 15.32 8.34 -3.24
CA ALA A 12 14.63 9.32 -4.08
C ALA A 12 13.76 10.30 -3.29
N GLY A 13 13.39 9.98 -2.05
CA GLY A 13 12.44 10.75 -1.26
C GLY A 13 11.01 10.74 -1.80
N THR A 14 10.67 9.76 -2.62
CA THR A 14 9.37 9.65 -3.30
C THR A 14 8.83 8.22 -3.18
N PRO A 15 7.55 8.02 -2.81
CA PRO A 15 6.98 6.68 -2.68
C PRO A 15 6.76 6.01 -4.04
N PHE A 16 6.88 4.69 -4.07
CA PHE A 16 6.56 3.83 -5.22
C PHE A 16 7.32 4.16 -6.51
N VAL A 17 8.62 4.41 -6.41
CA VAL A 17 9.52 4.63 -7.59
C VAL A 17 10.29 3.38 -8.00
N GLY A 18 10.28 2.33 -7.17
CA GLY A 18 10.96 1.07 -7.44
C GLY A 18 10.10 0.05 -8.22
N PRO A 19 10.53 -1.24 -8.25
CA PRO A 19 9.82 -2.30 -8.97
C PRO A 19 8.36 -2.49 -8.55
N ALA A 20 8.05 -2.42 -7.25
CA ALA A 20 6.69 -2.49 -6.74
C ALA A 20 5.85 -1.30 -7.23
N GLY A 21 6.44 -0.12 -7.33
CA GLY A 21 5.79 1.08 -7.86
C GLY A 21 5.40 0.92 -9.34
N ARG A 22 6.25 0.29 -10.15
CA ARG A 22 5.90 0.00 -11.55
C ARG A 22 4.69 -0.92 -11.67
N VAL A 23 4.64 -1.98 -10.86
CA VAL A 23 3.46 -2.87 -10.82
C VAL A 23 2.20 -2.10 -10.42
N LEU A 24 2.31 -1.21 -9.44
CA LEU A 24 1.18 -0.38 -9.01
C LEU A 24 0.72 0.57 -10.11
N GLU A 25 1.63 1.24 -10.80
CA GLU A 25 1.29 2.16 -11.91
C GLU A 25 0.62 1.43 -13.07
N GLU A 26 1.15 0.27 -13.48
CA GLU A 26 0.53 -0.59 -14.49
C GLU A 26 -0.90 -1.02 -14.07
N ALA A 27 -1.08 -1.37 -12.79
CA ALA A 27 -2.36 -1.77 -12.27
C ALA A 27 -3.37 -0.60 -12.19
N LEU A 28 -2.94 0.60 -11.81
CA LEU A 28 -3.76 1.81 -11.83
C LEU A 28 -4.23 2.12 -13.25
N ALA A 29 -3.31 2.14 -14.22
CA ALA A 29 -3.64 2.35 -15.63
C ALA A 29 -4.64 1.32 -16.15
N ALA A 30 -4.41 0.02 -15.89
CA ALA A 30 -5.31 -1.06 -16.26
C ALA A 30 -6.68 -0.99 -15.55
N ALA A 31 -6.72 -0.41 -14.37
CA ALA A 31 -7.97 -0.14 -13.64
C ALA A 31 -8.73 1.10 -14.15
N GLY A 32 -8.13 1.89 -15.03
CA GLY A 32 -8.70 3.16 -15.51
C GLY A 32 -8.59 4.30 -14.50
N VAL A 33 -7.62 4.22 -13.60
CA VAL A 33 -7.37 5.22 -12.55
C VAL A 33 -6.20 6.11 -12.98
N GLU A 34 -6.47 7.39 -13.18
CA GLU A 34 -5.43 8.35 -13.52
C GLU A 34 -4.51 8.61 -12.33
N ARG A 35 -3.21 8.54 -12.55
CA ARG A 35 -2.19 8.76 -11.53
C ARG A 35 -2.31 10.13 -10.83
N ALA A 36 -2.73 11.14 -11.55
CA ALA A 36 -2.93 12.49 -11.05
C ALA A 36 -4.03 12.59 -9.97
N HIS A 37 -4.97 11.66 -9.94
CA HIS A 37 -6.06 11.62 -8.96
C HIS A 37 -5.74 10.77 -7.73
N VAL A 38 -4.49 10.25 -7.63
CA VAL A 38 -4.07 9.35 -6.56
C VAL A 38 -2.93 9.95 -5.77
N TYR A 39 -3.12 10.07 -4.45
CA TYR A 39 -2.05 10.37 -3.52
C TYR A 39 -1.39 9.06 -3.04
N LEU A 40 -0.08 8.94 -3.23
CA LEU A 40 0.69 7.77 -2.79
C LEU A 40 1.46 8.10 -1.51
N THR A 41 1.33 7.23 -0.53
CA THR A 41 2.05 7.33 0.75
C THR A 41 2.28 5.95 1.36
N ASN A 42 2.98 5.91 2.49
CA ASN A 42 3.22 4.71 3.28
C ASN A 42 2.79 4.92 4.73
N ALA A 43 2.43 3.84 5.41
CA ALA A 43 2.10 3.84 6.82
C ALA A 43 3.29 4.22 7.70
N VAL A 44 4.45 3.65 7.41
CA VAL A 44 5.73 3.99 8.03
C VAL A 44 6.52 4.90 7.09
N LYS A 45 7.03 6.01 7.62
CA LYS A 45 7.68 7.06 6.83
C LYS A 45 9.18 6.83 6.61
N HIS A 46 9.75 5.80 7.21
CA HIS A 46 11.17 5.48 7.19
C HIS A 46 11.41 4.09 6.65
N PHE A 47 12.53 3.90 5.96
CA PHE A 47 12.97 2.61 5.47
C PHE A 47 13.68 1.84 6.59
N LYS A 48 13.03 0.81 7.13
CA LYS A 48 13.65 -0.16 8.02
C LYS A 48 14.37 -1.23 7.21
N TRP A 49 15.65 -1.42 7.47
CA TRP A 49 16.48 -2.35 6.74
C TRP A 49 17.56 -3.00 7.61
N GLU A 50 18.07 -4.10 7.11
CA GLU A 50 19.22 -4.80 7.67
C GLU A 50 20.34 -4.86 6.63
N PRO A 51 21.62 -4.66 7.04
CA PRO A 51 22.74 -4.74 6.12
C PRO A 51 22.98 -6.18 5.69
N ARG A 52 23.15 -6.40 4.38
CA ARG A 52 23.59 -7.68 3.84
C ARG A 52 24.63 -7.44 2.74
N GLY A 53 25.91 -7.47 3.11
CA GLY A 53 26.99 -7.00 2.25
C GLY A 53 26.81 -5.52 1.90
N LYS A 54 26.80 -5.20 0.61
CA LYS A 54 26.57 -3.83 0.10
C LYS A 54 25.10 -3.46 -0.04
N ARG A 55 24.17 -4.39 0.24
CA ARG A 55 22.72 -4.18 0.07
C ARG A 55 22.06 -3.84 1.40
N ARG A 56 21.04 -3.00 1.32
CA ARG A 56 20.10 -2.75 2.41
C ARG A 56 18.85 -3.60 2.15
N LEU A 57 18.64 -4.63 2.98
CA LEU A 57 17.47 -5.48 2.84
C LEU A 57 16.33 -4.97 3.69
N HIS A 58 15.16 -4.92 3.09
CA HIS A 58 13.92 -4.58 3.77
C HIS A 58 13.70 -5.47 5.00
N ALA A 59 13.43 -4.83 6.15
CA ALA A 59 13.00 -5.47 7.38
C ALA A 59 11.59 -5.00 7.72
N LYS A 60 10.73 -5.93 8.15
CA LYS A 60 9.34 -5.61 8.47
C LYS A 60 9.26 -4.64 9.64
N PRO A 61 8.48 -3.56 9.57
CA PRO A 61 8.24 -2.66 10.69
C PRO A 61 7.61 -3.36 11.88
N ARG A 62 8.06 -3.02 13.08
CA ARG A 62 7.43 -3.44 14.33
C ARG A 62 6.19 -2.59 14.61
N LEU A 63 5.30 -3.09 15.47
CA LEU A 63 4.12 -2.34 15.87
C LEU A 63 4.46 -0.96 16.43
N SER A 64 5.49 -0.86 17.27
CA SER A 64 5.95 0.42 17.83
C SER A 64 6.41 1.41 16.76
N GLU A 65 7.00 0.93 15.68
CA GLU A 65 7.45 1.77 14.56
C GLU A 65 6.26 2.25 13.72
N ILE A 66 5.24 1.40 13.55
CA ILE A 66 3.96 1.79 12.92
C ILE A 66 3.29 2.88 13.75
N GLN A 67 3.17 2.67 15.06
CA GLN A 67 2.56 3.61 15.99
C GLN A 67 3.32 4.95 16.07
N ALA A 68 4.63 4.93 16.00
CA ALA A 68 5.44 6.15 15.96
C ALA A 68 5.15 7.03 14.73
N CYS A 69 4.70 6.43 13.62
CA CYS A 69 4.34 7.15 12.40
C CYS A 69 2.85 7.52 12.31
N GLU A 70 2.00 7.01 13.21
CA GLU A 70 0.55 7.28 13.20
C GLU A 70 0.21 8.78 13.16
N PRO A 71 0.84 9.68 13.94
CA PRO A 71 0.51 11.11 13.90
C PRO A 71 0.68 11.73 12.50
N TRP A 72 1.68 11.29 11.76
CA TRP A 72 1.92 11.77 10.39
C TRP A 72 0.87 11.24 9.42
N LEU A 73 0.48 9.97 9.55
CA LEU A 73 -0.58 9.37 8.75
C LEU A 73 -1.93 10.04 9.03
N GLU A 74 -2.28 10.26 10.29
CA GLU A 74 -3.49 10.97 10.68
C GLU A 74 -3.53 12.40 10.12
N LEU A 75 -2.39 13.11 10.15
CA LEU A 75 -2.27 14.43 9.55
C LEU A 75 -2.54 14.39 8.03
N GLU A 76 -1.94 13.45 7.32
CA GLU A 76 -2.20 13.26 5.89
C GLU A 76 -3.69 13.01 5.61
N LEU A 77 -4.30 12.04 6.31
CA LEU A 77 -5.71 11.67 6.11
C LEU A 77 -6.66 12.84 6.46
N SER A 78 -6.39 13.56 7.55
CA SER A 78 -7.21 14.70 7.96
C SER A 78 -7.12 15.89 7.00
N ARG A 79 -5.97 16.08 6.35
CA ARG A 79 -5.76 17.16 5.37
C ARG A 79 -6.33 16.81 4.00
N LEU A 80 -6.09 15.59 3.54
CA LEU A 80 -6.52 15.12 2.23
C LEU A 80 -8.00 14.77 2.19
N ARG A 81 -8.56 14.29 3.33
CA ARG A 81 -9.95 13.84 3.43
C ARG A 81 -10.35 12.89 2.29
N PRO A 82 -9.58 11.80 2.08
CA PRO A 82 -9.83 10.92 0.95
C PRO A 82 -11.19 10.23 1.10
N ARG A 83 -11.95 10.11 0.01
CA ARG A 83 -13.17 9.29 -0.03
C ARG A 83 -12.86 7.81 0.13
N VAL A 84 -11.69 7.39 -0.40
CA VAL A 84 -11.25 6.01 -0.43
C VAL A 84 -9.76 5.93 -0.08
N VAL A 85 -9.39 4.98 0.75
CA VAL A 85 -8.00 4.56 0.96
C VAL A 85 -7.86 3.10 0.55
N VAL A 86 -6.90 2.81 -0.31
CA VAL A 86 -6.49 1.43 -0.64
C VAL A 86 -5.22 1.11 0.11
N CYS A 87 -5.32 0.16 1.04
CA CYS A 87 -4.21 -0.36 1.81
C CYS A 87 -3.55 -1.52 1.07
N LEU A 88 -2.31 -1.34 0.67
CA LEU A 88 -1.49 -2.34 -0.01
C LEU A 88 -0.74 -3.16 1.03
N GLY A 89 -1.31 -4.32 1.39
CA GLY A 89 -0.77 -5.22 2.40
C GLY A 89 -1.33 -5.01 3.81
N ALA A 90 -1.07 -5.99 4.67
CA ALA A 90 -1.63 -6.06 6.02
C ALA A 90 -1.09 -4.97 6.97
N THR A 91 0.17 -4.56 6.82
CA THR A 91 0.78 -3.51 7.65
C THR A 91 0.13 -2.16 7.40
N ALA A 92 -0.09 -1.79 6.15
CA ALA A 92 -0.80 -0.57 5.77
C ALA A 92 -2.24 -0.58 6.30
N ALA A 93 -2.94 -1.71 6.15
CA ALA A 93 -4.29 -1.87 6.65
C ALA A 93 -4.36 -1.75 8.18
N ARG A 94 -3.41 -2.35 8.90
CA ARG A 94 -3.32 -2.24 10.37
C ARG A 94 -3.12 -0.79 10.81
N ALA A 95 -2.27 -0.03 10.14
CA ALA A 95 -2.01 1.37 10.47
C ALA A 95 -3.27 2.24 10.33
N VAL A 96 -4.09 1.99 9.30
CA VAL A 96 -5.33 2.76 9.09
C VAL A 96 -6.46 2.30 10.01
N LEU A 97 -6.59 0.99 10.22
CA LEU A 97 -7.73 0.39 10.94
C LEU A 97 -7.49 0.24 12.44
N GLY A 98 -6.27 0.46 12.93
CA GLY A 98 -5.91 0.38 14.34
C GLY A 98 -5.99 -1.03 14.96
N ARG A 99 -6.12 -2.09 14.15
CA ARG A 99 -6.26 -3.48 14.58
C ARG A 99 -5.57 -4.45 13.61
N PRO A 100 -5.25 -5.68 14.06
CA PRO A 100 -4.69 -6.68 13.17
C PRO A 100 -5.63 -6.99 12.00
N VAL A 101 -5.06 -7.05 10.80
CA VAL A 101 -5.77 -7.27 9.54
C VAL A 101 -4.95 -8.22 8.67
N THR A 102 -5.63 -9.14 7.98
CA THR A 102 -5.02 -9.98 6.94
C THR A 102 -5.60 -9.61 5.58
N VAL A 103 -4.80 -9.69 4.54
CA VAL A 103 -5.28 -9.44 3.17
C VAL A 103 -6.35 -10.46 2.78
N ALA A 104 -6.10 -11.75 3.02
CA ALA A 104 -7.05 -12.82 2.68
C ALA A 104 -8.42 -12.67 3.36
N GLY A 105 -8.44 -12.25 4.63
CA GLY A 105 -9.69 -12.11 5.39
C GLY A 105 -10.48 -10.83 5.11
N HIS A 106 -9.86 -9.81 4.54
CA HIS A 106 -10.47 -8.49 4.40
C HIS A 106 -10.56 -7.98 2.95
N ARG A 107 -9.90 -8.64 2.03
CA ARG A 107 -9.97 -8.33 0.61
C ARG A 107 -11.41 -8.44 0.09
N GLY A 108 -11.80 -7.54 -0.79
CA GLY A 108 -13.16 -7.48 -1.35
C GLY A 108 -14.23 -6.90 -0.40
N ARG A 109 -13.83 -6.47 0.80
CA ARG A 109 -14.72 -5.81 1.76
C ARG A 109 -14.44 -4.32 1.80
N VAL A 110 -15.49 -3.53 2.00
CA VAL A 110 -15.39 -2.11 2.30
C VAL A 110 -15.41 -1.94 3.81
N LEU A 111 -14.34 -1.38 4.35
CA LEU A 111 -14.20 -1.05 5.76
C LEU A 111 -14.26 0.47 5.92
N SER A 112 -14.34 0.97 7.13
CA SER A 112 -14.34 2.41 7.40
C SER A 112 -13.65 2.75 8.71
N THR A 113 -13.23 3.99 8.83
CA THR A 113 -12.73 4.60 10.08
C THR A 113 -13.38 5.95 10.28
N ASN A 114 -13.11 6.62 11.40
CA ASN A 114 -13.59 7.99 11.63
C ASN A 114 -13.00 9.01 10.65
N LEU A 115 -11.83 8.70 10.04
CA LEU A 115 -11.13 9.59 9.12
C LEU A 115 -11.38 9.23 7.64
N VAL A 116 -11.77 7.98 7.37
CA VAL A 116 -11.89 7.47 5.98
C VAL A 116 -13.19 6.70 5.84
N PRO A 117 -14.11 7.14 4.98
CA PRO A 117 -15.42 6.50 4.80
C PRO A 117 -15.33 5.14 4.09
N ALA A 118 -14.31 4.90 3.28
CA ALA A 118 -14.11 3.62 2.60
C ALA A 118 -12.64 3.21 2.58
N VAL A 119 -12.33 2.08 3.19
CA VAL A 119 -10.99 1.48 3.23
C VAL A 119 -11.04 0.12 2.54
N PHE A 120 -10.20 -0.08 1.55
CA PHE A 120 -10.00 -1.34 0.87
C PHE A 120 -8.65 -1.94 1.25
N VAL A 121 -8.60 -3.26 1.34
CA VAL A 121 -7.36 -4.02 1.60
C VAL A 121 -7.08 -4.92 0.41
N THR A 122 -5.88 -4.84 -0.13
CA THR A 122 -5.42 -5.70 -1.23
C THR A 122 -3.96 -6.10 -1.04
N ALA A 123 -3.45 -6.95 -1.92
CA ALA A 123 -2.06 -7.40 -1.85
C ALA A 123 -1.09 -6.23 -2.12
N HIS A 124 0.06 -6.25 -1.42
CA HIS A 124 1.14 -5.33 -1.76
C HIS A 124 1.78 -5.76 -3.09
N PRO A 125 2.09 -4.82 -4.01
CA PRO A 125 2.71 -5.16 -5.30
C PRO A 125 4.00 -5.98 -5.19
N SER A 126 4.80 -5.80 -4.14
CA SER A 126 6.00 -6.60 -3.89
C SER A 126 5.70 -8.09 -3.66
N ALA A 127 4.55 -8.44 -3.11
CA ALA A 127 4.13 -9.83 -2.94
C ALA A 127 3.84 -10.49 -4.30
N ILE A 128 3.30 -9.74 -5.25
CA ILE A 128 3.10 -10.19 -6.62
C ILE A 128 4.43 -10.48 -7.29
N LEU A 129 5.43 -9.59 -7.12
CA LEU A 129 6.77 -9.77 -7.66
C LEU A 129 7.49 -11.00 -7.09
N ARG A 130 7.24 -11.34 -5.82
CA ARG A 130 7.84 -12.51 -5.15
C ARG A 130 7.15 -13.83 -5.45
N ALA A 131 6.01 -13.83 -6.14
CA ALA A 131 5.32 -15.07 -6.51
C ALA A 131 6.23 -15.96 -7.40
N SER A 132 6.24 -17.25 -7.11
CA SER A 132 7.22 -18.21 -7.64
C SER A 132 7.09 -18.45 -9.16
N ASP A 133 5.89 -18.33 -9.70
CA ASP A 133 5.61 -18.64 -11.10
C ASP A 133 4.85 -17.53 -11.83
N ALA A 134 4.92 -17.56 -13.17
CA ALA A 134 4.30 -16.54 -14.01
C ALA A 134 2.76 -16.51 -13.89
N ALA A 135 2.13 -17.68 -13.72
CA ALA A 135 0.68 -17.76 -13.58
C ALA A 135 0.21 -17.11 -12.26
N SER A 136 0.92 -17.34 -11.16
CA SER A 136 0.64 -16.69 -9.87
C SER A 136 0.84 -15.18 -9.94
N ARG A 137 1.90 -14.70 -10.61
CA ARG A 137 2.11 -13.26 -10.84
C ARG A 137 0.98 -12.65 -11.67
N ALA A 138 0.54 -13.33 -12.74
CA ALA A 138 -0.56 -12.84 -13.57
C ALA A 138 -1.88 -12.77 -12.79
N ARG A 139 -2.20 -13.80 -11.99
CA ARG A 139 -3.38 -13.79 -11.11
C ARG A 139 -3.30 -12.65 -10.09
N GLY A 140 -2.15 -12.45 -9.45
CA GLY A 140 -1.95 -11.38 -8.48
C GLY A 140 -2.14 -9.98 -9.09
N ARG A 141 -1.63 -9.76 -10.31
CA ARG A 141 -1.85 -8.50 -11.07
C ARG A 141 -3.33 -8.30 -11.40
N ALA A 142 -3.99 -9.32 -11.94
CA ALA A 142 -5.42 -9.24 -12.28
C ALA A 142 -6.27 -8.95 -11.04
N GLN A 143 -5.94 -9.54 -9.91
CA GLN A 143 -6.62 -9.29 -8.65
C GLN A 143 -6.42 -7.86 -8.15
N LEU A 144 -5.19 -7.34 -8.23
CA LEU A 144 -4.88 -5.96 -7.84
C LEU A 144 -5.67 -4.96 -8.71
N VAL A 145 -5.73 -5.20 -10.02
CA VAL A 145 -6.51 -4.37 -10.96
C VAL A 145 -7.99 -4.39 -10.60
N ALA A 146 -8.56 -5.56 -10.31
CA ALA A 146 -9.97 -5.68 -9.92
C ALA A 146 -10.28 -4.92 -8.62
N ASP A 147 -9.40 -5.04 -7.62
CA ASP A 147 -9.56 -4.33 -6.34
C ASP A 147 -9.46 -2.81 -6.52
N LEU A 148 -8.54 -2.33 -7.36
CA LEU A 148 -8.40 -0.91 -7.67
C LEU A 148 -9.63 -0.36 -8.42
N ARG A 149 -10.20 -1.13 -9.35
CA ARG A 149 -11.47 -0.75 -10.02
C ARG A 149 -12.63 -0.64 -9.04
N GLN A 150 -12.75 -1.59 -8.13
CA GLN A 150 -13.79 -1.57 -7.09
C GLN A 150 -13.64 -0.34 -6.18
N ALA A 151 -12.41 -0.03 -5.78
CA ALA A 151 -12.10 1.15 -4.97
C ALA A 151 -12.40 2.45 -5.73
N ALA A 152 -12.02 2.55 -7.00
CA ALA A 152 -12.26 3.72 -7.85
C ALA A 152 -13.76 3.98 -8.02
N ALA A 153 -14.55 2.94 -8.28
CA ALA A 153 -16.02 3.06 -8.37
C ALA A 153 -16.66 3.61 -7.08
N ARG A 154 -16.02 3.42 -5.93
CA ARG A 154 -16.50 3.94 -4.64
C ARG A 154 -16.06 5.38 -4.39
N ALA A 155 -15.05 5.87 -5.10
CA ALA A 155 -14.54 7.23 -4.99
C ALA A 155 -15.36 8.26 -5.77
N LEU A 156 -16.15 7.81 -6.73
CA LEU A 156 -17.09 8.63 -7.52
C LEU A 156 -18.34 8.96 -6.71
#